data_e62f75fd5748e53bc709e3a6b9452efb
#
_entry.id   e62f75fd5748e53bc709e3a6b9452efb
#
_cell.length_a   1.000
_cell.length_b   1.000
_cell.length_c   1.000
_cell.angle_alpha   90.00
_cell.angle_beta   90.00
_cell.angle_gamma   90.00
#
_symmetry.space_group_name_H-M   'P 1'
#
loop_
_entity.id
_entity.type
_entity.pdbx_description
1 polymer ?
#
loop_
_entity_poly.entity_id
_entity_poly.type
_entity_poly.pdbx_seq_one_letter_code
_entity_poly.pdbx_strand_id
1 'polypeptide(L)'
;MESSYKKFLESEYYYRRLSLYEKICRFFDVNFPLPKSLEEKYGNEINFCHLKVSPQGVFLTSIILPLIIFTSLFSVFYFFNLISTAMILMLVLLSAVAFYYLFSYTGFLTKYFRAKAAAEMTLGVVYMSISLKINSNLESAVAFAASNLTGPLGMDLKKILWDLETGGLLSVITGLDWLSEKWKSESEEFVDSITLLKASINEPPDRMEKSIREAVMIMADGTKARMKKYALGMRSPLKILNAFGILLPMMGLIFFPVLVIFVPEISRPELLAFSYMFLLPAVIYLFLREYFYTKPYSYHQVEMKTLKGFKLQKIVALLISLAIAIVPTSYFLYSLSIIPEETIFSFEQFIYSFLIIASLSSSIIFYSLASSFGNLKKNKEILRIESELPVALFQLSITSDIGKPIERNIEDLMPRIGTLKIKNMFESMLYNIKTLGMTLESAIFEKKVGAIYSYPSKVISSSFRLLVDVSKRGMASLSMALKTISEFLKDADDVNNATTEILSETTSDMQVQAWVFAPLSA
;
A
#
# COMPACT_ATOMS: atom_id res chain seq x y z
N MET A 1 18.35 20.93 17.62
CA MET A 1 17.35 19.98 17.15
C MET A 1 17.86 19.04 16.03
N GLU A 2 18.51 19.56 15.01
CA GLU A 2 18.98 18.75 13.85
C GLU A 2 19.99 17.65 14.23
N SER A 3 20.92 17.92 15.15
CA SER A 3 21.93 16.92 15.58
C SER A 3 21.34 15.80 16.47
N SER A 4 20.35 16.10 17.31
CA SER A 4 19.64 15.12 18.16
C SER A 4 18.75 14.20 17.31
N TYR A 5 18.04 14.77 16.34
CA TYR A 5 17.26 14.01 15.37
C TYR A 5 18.11 13.07 14.53
N LYS A 6 19.29 13.52 14.11
CA LYS A 6 20.23 12.68 13.36
C LYS A 6 20.73 11.50 14.21
N LYS A 7 21.05 11.72 15.49
CA LYS A 7 21.41 10.65 16.42
C LYS A 7 20.26 9.67 16.68
N PHE A 8 19.02 10.17 16.82
CA PHE A 8 17.82 9.33 16.93
C PHE A 8 17.63 8.46 15.69
N LEU A 9 17.72 9.05 14.51
CA LEU A 9 17.63 8.30 13.25
C LEU A 9 18.74 7.26 13.12
N GLU A 10 19.95 7.57 13.53
CA GLU A 10 21.06 6.63 13.53
C GLU A 10 20.82 5.45 14.47
N SER A 11 20.25 5.67 15.65
CA SER A 11 19.93 4.63 16.63
C SER A 11 18.77 3.73 16.19
N GLU A 12 17.70 4.29 15.64
CA GLU A 12 16.49 3.55 15.23
C GLU A 12 16.62 2.95 13.82
N TYR A 13 17.35 3.61 12.91
CA TYR A 13 17.51 3.20 11.51
C TYR A 13 18.83 2.48 11.20
N TYR A 14 19.68 2.28 12.16
CA TYR A 14 20.98 1.62 11.95
C TYR A 14 20.84 0.24 11.26
N TYR A 15 19.75 -0.49 11.55
CA TYR A 15 19.48 -1.81 10.97
C TYR A 15 18.57 -1.78 9.73
N ARG A 16 18.09 -0.63 9.27
CA ARG A 16 17.30 -0.57 8.05
C ARG A 16 18.18 -0.81 6.83
N ARG A 17 17.91 -1.89 6.10
CA ARG A 17 18.54 -2.15 4.81
C ARG A 17 18.16 -1.05 3.81
N LEU A 18 19.17 -0.48 3.14
CA LEU A 18 18.96 0.49 2.07
C LEU A 18 18.07 -0.12 0.96
N SER A 19 17.09 0.64 0.49
CA SER A 19 16.32 0.27 -0.69
C SER A 19 17.21 0.24 -1.93
N LEU A 20 16.77 -0.45 -2.99
CA LEU A 20 17.51 -0.45 -4.27
C LEU A 20 17.71 0.97 -4.80
N TYR A 21 16.69 1.82 -4.68
CA TYR A 21 16.76 3.23 -5.06
C TYR A 21 17.85 3.98 -4.28
N GLU A 22 17.90 3.85 -2.96
CA GLU A 22 18.93 4.49 -2.13
C GLU A 22 20.33 4.02 -2.49
N LYS A 23 20.51 2.74 -2.83
CA LYS A 23 21.81 2.20 -3.28
C LYS A 23 22.26 2.81 -4.61
N ILE A 24 21.32 2.95 -5.56
CA ILE A 24 21.60 3.55 -6.87
C ILE A 24 21.92 5.04 -6.71
N CYS A 25 21.14 5.79 -5.92
CA CYS A 25 21.41 7.21 -5.67
C CYS A 25 22.76 7.44 -4.99
N ARG A 26 23.19 6.56 -4.09
CA ARG A 26 24.52 6.63 -3.47
C ARG A 26 25.65 6.30 -4.43
N PHE A 27 25.42 5.42 -5.40
CA PHE A 27 26.40 5.10 -6.41
C PHE A 27 26.70 6.31 -7.32
N PHE A 28 25.67 7.11 -7.63
CA PHE A 28 25.77 8.33 -8.42
C PHE A 28 25.94 9.60 -7.57
N ASP A 29 26.31 9.48 -6.30
CA ASP A 29 26.49 10.62 -5.40
C ASP A 29 27.82 11.32 -5.66
N VAL A 30 27.80 12.28 -6.59
CA VAL A 30 28.96 13.11 -6.94
C VAL A 30 28.62 14.56 -6.60
N ASN A 31 29.59 15.29 -6.05
CA ASN A 31 29.45 16.72 -5.76
C ASN A 31 29.20 17.52 -7.05
N PHE A 32 27.93 17.81 -7.33
CA PHE A 32 27.49 18.60 -8.46
C PHE A 32 26.70 19.83 -7.96
N PRO A 33 26.98 21.05 -8.43
CA PRO A 33 26.24 22.23 -8.02
C PRO A 33 24.81 22.16 -8.54
N LEU A 34 23.85 22.03 -7.61
CA LEU A 34 22.41 22.06 -7.92
C LEU A 34 21.86 23.48 -7.82
N PRO A 35 20.85 23.83 -8.62
CA PRO A 35 20.04 25.04 -8.36
C PRO A 35 19.44 25.00 -6.95
N LYS A 36 19.54 26.10 -6.20
CA LYS A 36 19.07 26.19 -4.80
C LYS A 36 17.64 25.71 -4.61
N SER A 37 16.75 26.02 -5.55
CA SER A 37 15.33 25.61 -5.51
C SER A 37 15.14 24.08 -5.58
N LEU A 38 15.97 23.36 -6.35
CA LEU A 38 15.94 21.90 -6.44
C LEU A 38 16.61 21.24 -5.22
N GLU A 39 17.67 21.84 -4.72
CA GLU A 39 18.36 21.37 -3.53
C GLU A 39 17.46 21.46 -2.30
N GLU A 40 16.76 22.58 -2.10
CA GLU A 40 15.78 22.75 -1.04
C GLU A 40 14.60 21.79 -1.19
N LYS A 41 14.06 21.64 -2.41
CA LYS A 41 12.95 20.71 -2.67
C LYS A 41 13.34 19.28 -2.32
N TYR A 42 14.44 18.77 -2.90
CA TYR A 42 14.88 17.41 -2.62
C TYR A 42 15.32 17.22 -1.17
N GLY A 43 15.99 18.22 -0.58
CA GLY A 43 16.37 18.22 0.83
C GLY A 43 15.15 18.04 1.75
N ASN A 44 14.09 18.80 1.52
CA ASN A 44 12.84 18.69 2.29
C ASN A 44 12.17 17.33 2.10
N GLU A 45 12.08 16.83 0.86
CA GLU A 45 11.47 15.52 0.55
C GLU A 45 12.29 14.36 1.15
N ILE A 46 13.61 14.41 1.06
CA ILE A 46 14.54 13.41 1.61
C ILE A 46 14.45 13.37 3.13
N ASN A 47 14.47 14.54 3.78
CA ASN A 47 14.35 14.64 5.24
C ASN A 47 12.99 14.15 5.72
N PHE A 48 11.91 14.51 5.02
CA PHE A 48 10.56 14.07 5.35
C PHE A 48 10.39 12.54 5.25
N CYS A 49 10.98 11.93 4.21
CA CYS A 49 10.91 10.48 3.99
C CYS A 49 12.03 9.70 4.71
N HIS A 50 12.91 10.38 5.44
CA HIS A 50 14.07 9.78 6.11
C HIS A 50 14.94 8.94 5.19
N LEU A 51 15.17 9.41 3.96
CA LEU A 51 16.02 8.72 3.00
C LEU A 51 17.51 8.98 3.31
N LYS A 52 18.33 7.95 3.15
CA LYS A 52 19.78 8.05 3.36
C LYS A 52 20.52 8.36 2.05
N VAL A 53 20.12 9.44 1.38
CA VAL A 53 20.67 9.88 0.09
C VAL A 53 20.89 11.39 0.09
N SER A 54 21.75 11.89 -0.80
CA SER A 54 21.95 13.33 -1.02
C SER A 54 21.00 13.86 -2.10
N PRO A 55 20.65 15.17 -2.10
CA PRO A 55 19.91 15.80 -3.20
C PRO A 55 20.62 15.65 -4.55
N GLN A 56 21.96 15.73 -4.55
CA GLN A 56 22.80 15.56 -5.73
C GLN A 56 22.68 14.15 -6.31
N GLY A 57 22.75 13.11 -5.46
CA GLY A 57 22.60 11.72 -5.87
C GLY A 57 21.23 11.41 -6.46
N VAL A 58 20.16 11.99 -5.92
CA VAL A 58 18.79 11.86 -6.49
C VAL A 58 18.71 12.48 -7.88
N PHE A 59 19.21 13.71 -8.04
CA PHE A 59 19.18 14.42 -9.31
C PHE A 59 20.03 13.71 -10.39
N LEU A 60 21.27 13.37 -10.07
CA LEU A 60 22.16 12.67 -11.01
C LEU A 60 21.60 11.29 -11.42
N THR A 61 21.02 10.55 -10.49
CA THR A 61 20.37 9.27 -10.81
C THR A 61 19.23 9.46 -11.80
N SER A 62 18.44 10.54 -11.67
CA SER A 62 17.33 10.82 -12.57
C SER A 62 17.76 11.10 -14.02
N ILE A 63 18.98 11.55 -14.23
CA ILE A 63 19.56 11.83 -15.56
C ILE A 63 20.37 10.65 -16.08
N ILE A 64 21.30 10.14 -15.27
CA ILE A 64 22.28 9.14 -15.73
C ILE A 64 21.63 7.78 -16.01
N LEU A 65 20.69 7.35 -15.18
CA LEU A 65 20.06 6.03 -15.37
C LEU A 65 19.23 5.93 -16.65
N PRO A 66 18.35 6.90 -17.00
CA PRO A 66 17.67 6.91 -18.30
C PRO A 66 18.63 6.99 -19.49
N LEU A 67 19.74 7.73 -19.36
CA LEU A 67 20.75 7.83 -20.40
C LEU A 67 21.48 6.48 -20.61
N ILE A 68 21.81 5.76 -19.55
CA ILE A 68 22.39 4.41 -19.64
C ILE A 68 21.40 3.45 -20.30
N ILE A 69 20.12 3.51 -19.95
CA ILE A 69 19.07 2.68 -20.57
C ILE A 69 18.98 2.99 -22.07
N PHE A 70 18.96 4.28 -22.43
CA PHE A 70 18.93 4.71 -23.83
C PHE A 70 20.13 4.19 -24.61
N THR A 71 21.34 4.43 -24.13
CA THR A 71 22.59 4.03 -24.82
C THR A 71 22.73 2.52 -24.93
N SER A 72 22.37 1.76 -23.90
CA SER A 72 22.43 0.31 -23.91
C SER A 72 21.46 -0.30 -24.94
N LEU A 73 20.20 0.15 -24.93
CA LEU A 73 19.20 -0.32 -25.89
C LEU A 73 19.54 0.14 -27.32
N PHE A 74 20.01 1.38 -27.49
CA PHE A 74 20.44 1.88 -28.81
C PHE A 74 21.60 1.03 -29.36
N SER A 75 22.60 0.68 -28.55
CA SER A 75 23.70 -0.18 -28.96
C SER A 75 23.24 -1.58 -29.39
N VAL A 76 22.28 -2.16 -28.65
CA VAL A 76 21.71 -3.47 -29.00
C VAL A 76 20.98 -3.38 -30.35
N PHE A 77 20.09 -2.41 -30.55
CA PHE A 77 19.37 -2.25 -31.82
C PHE A 77 20.30 -1.90 -32.99
N TYR A 78 21.38 -1.13 -32.74
CA TYR A 78 22.40 -0.87 -33.73
C TYR A 78 23.11 -2.16 -34.17
N PHE A 79 23.50 -2.99 -33.23
CA PHE A 79 24.20 -4.25 -33.52
C PHE A 79 23.35 -5.22 -34.34
N PHE A 80 22.04 -5.28 -34.09
CA PHE A 80 21.11 -6.12 -34.86
C PHE A 80 20.58 -5.47 -36.15
N ASN A 81 21.09 -4.30 -36.51
CA ASN A 81 20.67 -3.53 -37.71
C ASN A 81 19.15 -3.22 -37.79
N LEU A 82 18.53 -3.08 -36.60
CA LEU A 82 17.09 -2.85 -36.43
C LEU A 82 16.74 -1.35 -36.25
N ILE A 83 17.67 -0.43 -36.57
CA ILE A 83 17.45 1.00 -36.36
C ILE A 83 16.52 1.56 -37.45
N SER A 84 15.32 1.94 -37.05
CA SER A 84 14.42 2.78 -37.80
C SER A 84 14.17 4.11 -37.10
N THR A 85 13.68 5.12 -37.80
CA THR A 85 13.30 6.42 -37.22
C THR A 85 12.28 6.24 -36.09
N ALA A 86 11.36 5.29 -36.26
CA ALA A 86 10.36 4.92 -35.26
C ALA A 86 11.01 4.36 -33.98
N MET A 87 12.02 3.50 -34.11
CA MET A 87 12.76 2.94 -32.98
C MET A 87 13.53 4.01 -32.19
N ILE A 88 14.15 4.97 -32.86
CA ILE A 88 14.82 6.10 -32.18
C ILE A 88 13.82 6.92 -31.39
N LEU A 89 12.67 7.27 -31.98
CA LEU A 89 11.58 7.97 -31.31
C LEU A 89 11.10 7.22 -30.06
N MET A 90 10.96 5.90 -30.19
CA MET A 90 10.62 5.01 -29.08
C MET A 90 11.63 5.09 -27.92
N LEU A 91 12.93 4.97 -28.24
CA LEU A 91 13.97 5.00 -27.21
C LEU A 91 14.03 6.35 -26.50
N VAL A 92 13.86 7.45 -27.25
CA VAL A 92 13.78 8.80 -26.69
C VAL A 92 12.60 8.92 -25.74
N LEU A 93 11.42 8.43 -26.14
CA LEU A 93 10.22 8.52 -25.33
C LEU A 93 10.30 7.64 -24.08
N LEU A 94 10.86 6.43 -24.19
CA LEU A 94 11.09 5.54 -23.05
C LEU A 94 12.05 6.18 -22.05
N SER A 95 13.15 6.80 -22.53
CA SER A 95 14.10 7.49 -21.65
C SER A 95 13.49 8.72 -21.00
N ALA A 96 12.62 9.48 -21.69
CA ALA A 96 11.90 10.61 -21.13
C ALA A 96 10.92 10.18 -20.02
N VAL A 97 10.19 9.08 -20.23
CA VAL A 97 9.31 8.50 -19.20
C VAL A 97 10.12 8.04 -17.99
N ALA A 98 11.26 7.38 -18.18
CA ALA A 98 12.14 6.95 -17.12
C ALA A 98 12.73 8.14 -16.34
N PHE A 99 13.13 9.19 -17.05
CA PHE A 99 13.58 10.45 -16.45
C PHE A 99 12.48 11.07 -15.57
N TYR A 100 11.29 11.26 -16.10
CA TYR A 100 10.16 11.83 -15.36
C TYR A 100 9.82 10.98 -14.12
N TYR A 101 9.85 9.66 -14.27
CA TYR A 101 9.61 8.73 -13.17
C TYR A 101 10.61 8.92 -12.02
N LEU A 102 11.91 8.96 -12.33
CA LEU A 102 12.97 9.08 -11.32
C LEU A 102 13.04 10.48 -10.72
N PHE A 103 12.86 11.51 -11.55
CA PHE A 103 12.84 12.92 -11.13
C PHE A 103 11.72 13.22 -10.13
N SER A 104 10.54 12.62 -10.34
CA SER A 104 9.36 12.81 -9.47
C SER A 104 9.28 11.82 -8.31
N TYR A 105 10.23 10.85 -8.21
CA TYR A 105 10.12 9.72 -7.28
C TYR A 105 10.06 10.14 -5.81
N THR A 106 10.90 11.07 -5.38
CA THR A 106 10.94 11.58 -3.99
C THR A 106 9.65 12.30 -3.62
N GLY A 107 9.10 13.10 -4.53
CA GLY A 107 7.81 13.75 -4.34
C GLY A 107 6.65 12.76 -4.21
N PHE A 108 6.64 11.69 -5.01
CA PHE A 108 5.67 10.61 -4.85
C PHE A 108 5.81 9.88 -3.52
N LEU A 109 7.04 9.61 -3.12
CA LEU A 109 7.30 8.94 -1.85
C LEU A 109 6.83 9.79 -0.67
N THR A 110 7.00 11.11 -0.74
CA THR A 110 6.49 12.07 0.25
C THR A 110 4.96 12.00 0.34
N LYS A 111 4.25 12.03 -0.80
CA LYS A 111 2.79 11.86 -0.82
C LYS A 111 2.36 10.53 -0.19
N TYR A 112 3.05 9.44 -0.49
CA TYR A 112 2.79 8.12 0.10
C TYR A 112 3.00 8.12 1.62
N PHE A 113 4.10 8.71 2.12
CA PHE A 113 4.38 8.80 3.56
C PHE A 113 3.33 9.66 4.28
N ARG A 114 2.87 10.77 3.67
CA ARG A 114 1.78 11.59 4.21
C ARG A 114 0.47 10.81 4.32
N ALA A 115 0.08 10.11 3.25
CA ALA A 115 -1.12 9.27 3.28
C ALA A 115 -1.04 8.16 4.35
N LYS A 116 0.15 7.57 4.54
CA LYS A 116 0.39 6.57 5.58
C LYS A 116 0.31 7.17 6.99
N ALA A 117 0.87 8.35 7.20
CA ALA A 117 0.79 9.06 8.47
C ALA A 117 -0.66 9.43 8.82
N ALA A 118 -1.45 9.84 7.85
CA ALA A 118 -2.87 10.18 8.06
C ALA A 118 -3.69 9.00 8.62
N ALA A 119 -3.41 7.77 8.21
CA ALA A 119 -4.03 6.58 8.80
C ALA A 119 -3.54 6.29 10.22
N GLU A 120 -2.24 6.54 10.49
CA GLU A 120 -1.67 6.37 11.83
C GLU A 120 -2.15 7.41 12.82
N MET A 121 -2.54 8.62 12.37
CA MET A 121 -3.08 9.68 13.22
C MET A 121 -4.32 9.20 13.97
N THR A 122 -5.25 8.55 13.28
CA THR A 122 -6.46 8.03 13.92
C THR A 122 -6.13 6.96 14.96
N LEU A 123 -5.25 6.01 14.61
CA LEU A 123 -4.80 4.99 15.55
C LEU A 123 -4.02 5.60 16.72
N GLY A 124 -3.21 6.62 16.46
CA GLY A 124 -2.46 7.34 17.50
C GLY A 124 -3.39 8.00 18.53
N VAL A 125 -4.43 8.69 18.07
CA VAL A 125 -5.44 9.30 18.94
C VAL A 125 -6.18 8.21 19.75
N VAL A 126 -6.58 7.09 19.12
CA VAL A 126 -7.22 5.97 19.83
C VAL A 126 -6.30 5.36 20.88
N TYR A 127 -5.03 5.11 20.57
CA TYR A 127 -4.07 4.54 21.53
C TYR A 127 -3.78 5.49 22.67
N MET A 128 -3.57 6.78 22.40
CA MET A 128 -3.42 7.79 23.46
C MET A 128 -4.66 7.87 24.35
N SER A 129 -5.85 7.87 23.75
CA SER A 129 -7.14 7.88 24.45
C SER A 129 -7.31 6.70 25.39
N ILE A 130 -6.98 5.49 24.94
CA ILE A 130 -7.05 4.27 25.76
C ILE A 130 -6.07 4.37 26.93
N SER A 131 -4.83 4.81 26.68
CA SER A 131 -3.84 4.94 27.74
C SER A 131 -4.22 6.01 28.77
N LEU A 132 -4.80 7.14 28.32
CA LEU A 132 -5.28 8.20 29.21
C LEU A 132 -6.45 7.75 30.09
N LYS A 133 -7.38 6.95 29.57
CA LYS A 133 -8.48 6.37 30.36
C LYS A 133 -7.98 5.41 31.45
N ILE A 134 -6.83 4.77 31.23
CA ILE A 134 -6.24 3.83 32.19
C ILE A 134 -5.35 4.58 33.20
N ASN A 135 -4.49 5.45 32.70
CA ASN A 135 -3.57 6.29 33.48
C ASN A 135 -3.68 7.71 32.98
N SER A 136 -4.14 8.64 33.77
CA SER A 136 -4.27 10.06 33.40
C SER A 136 -2.88 10.74 33.27
N ASN A 137 -1.99 10.12 32.47
CA ASN A 137 -0.63 10.58 32.25
C ASN A 137 -0.34 10.62 30.73
N LEU A 138 -0.02 11.82 30.24
CA LEU A 138 0.20 12.10 28.81
C LEU A 138 1.47 11.44 28.28
N GLU A 139 2.53 11.37 29.08
CA GLU A 139 3.78 10.72 28.69
C GLU A 139 3.56 9.22 28.47
N SER A 140 2.85 8.57 29.40
CA SER A 140 2.44 7.17 29.24
C SER A 140 1.56 6.96 28.01
N ALA A 141 0.69 7.92 27.68
CA ALA A 141 -0.16 7.86 26.51
C ALA A 141 0.63 7.96 25.21
N VAL A 142 1.58 8.89 25.13
CA VAL A 142 2.48 9.04 23.98
C VAL A 142 3.38 7.81 23.84
N ALA A 143 3.93 7.28 24.93
CA ALA A 143 4.75 6.07 24.92
C ALA A 143 3.97 4.85 24.44
N PHE A 144 2.72 4.71 24.87
CA PHE A 144 1.84 3.64 24.43
C PHE A 144 1.52 3.73 22.93
N ALA A 145 1.19 4.91 22.42
CA ALA A 145 0.97 5.12 21.00
C ALA A 145 2.26 4.89 20.18
N ALA A 146 3.41 5.40 20.65
CA ALA A 146 4.71 5.23 19.99
C ALA A 146 5.13 3.76 19.85
N SER A 147 4.85 2.92 20.87
CA SER A 147 5.19 1.50 20.84
C SER A 147 4.32 0.68 19.90
N ASN A 148 3.09 1.11 19.65
CA ASN A 148 2.11 0.39 18.84
C ASN A 148 2.02 0.90 17.37
N LEU A 149 2.59 2.07 17.07
CA LEU A 149 2.68 2.61 15.71
C LEU A 149 4.03 2.31 15.06
N THR A 150 4.01 1.91 13.78
CA THR A 150 5.22 1.48 13.05
C THR A 150 5.60 2.38 11.87
N GLY A 151 4.82 3.40 11.57
CA GLY A 151 5.04 4.30 10.44
C GLY A 151 5.51 5.70 10.83
N PRO A 152 5.31 6.69 9.97
CA PRO A 152 5.85 8.04 10.14
C PRO A 152 5.43 8.72 11.44
N LEU A 153 4.15 8.61 11.82
CA LEU A 153 3.67 9.19 13.07
C LEU A 153 4.27 8.49 14.30
N GLY A 154 4.37 7.15 14.25
CA GLY A 154 5.01 6.38 15.31
C GLY A 154 6.47 6.80 15.53
N MET A 155 7.19 7.14 14.46
CA MET A 155 8.55 7.66 14.53
C MET A 155 8.61 9.05 15.17
N ASP A 156 7.67 9.92 14.85
CA ASP A 156 7.60 11.26 15.46
C ASP A 156 7.28 11.18 16.96
N LEU A 157 6.37 10.29 17.35
CA LEU A 157 6.09 10.06 18.78
C LEU A 157 7.30 9.48 19.54
N LYS A 158 8.03 8.54 18.94
CA LYS A 158 9.28 8.03 19.50
C LYS A 158 10.35 9.11 19.62
N LYS A 159 10.41 10.01 18.64
CA LYS A 159 11.31 11.17 18.69
C LYS A 159 10.98 12.10 19.86
N ILE A 160 9.70 12.37 20.10
CA ILE A 160 9.27 13.18 21.26
C ILE A 160 9.76 12.56 22.57
N LEU A 161 9.60 11.24 22.72
CA LEU A 161 10.08 10.53 23.92
C LEU A 161 11.60 10.55 24.03
N TRP A 162 12.31 10.35 22.93
CA TRP A 162 13.78 10.45 22.89
C TRP A 162 14.27 11.84 23.30
N ASP A 163 13.66 12.89 22.73
CA ASP A 163 14.04 14.28 23.03
C ASP A 163 13.71 14.63 24.50
N LEU A 164 12.65 14.04 25.08
CA LEU A 164 12.32 14.18 26.51
C LEU A 164 13.37 13.49 27.38
N GLU A 165 13.74 12.23 27.09
CA GLU A 165 14.72 11.46 27.85
C GLU A 165 16.13 12.05 27.75
N THR A 166 16.48 12.66 26.63
CA THR A 166 17.79 13.30 26.40
C THR A 166 17.85 14.76 26.85
N GLY A 167 16.76 15.30 27.40
CA GLY A 167 16.68 16.71 27.86
C GLY A 167 16.56 17.72 26.73
N GLY A 168 16.24 17.28 25.51
CA GLY A 168 15.98 18.16 24.36
C GLY A 168 14.62 18.84 24.41
N LEU A 169 13.67 18.27 25.16
CA LEU A 169 12.33 18.81 25.41
C LEU A 169 12.09 18.92 26.91
N LEU A 170 11.39 19.97 27.34
CA LEU A 170 11.05 20.22 28.76
C LEU A 170 9.81 19.42 29.17
N SER A 171 8.90 19.13 28.26
CA SER A 171 7.66 18.40 28.56
C SER A 171 7.10 17.70 27.32
N VAL A 172 6.28 16.68 27.53
CA VAL A 172 5.55 15.99 26.46
C VAL A 172 4.57 16.95 25.77
N ILE A 173 4.02 17.94 26.47
CA ILE A 173 3.10 18.93 25.93
C ILE A 173 3.78 19.73 24.81
N THR A 174 5.01 20.22 25.03
CA THR A 174 5.77 20.93 24.00
C THR A 174 6.10 20.04 22.80
N GLY A 175 6.33 18.74 23.03
CA GLY A 175 6.51 17.76 21.96
C GLY A 175 5.25 17.55 21.14
N LEU A 176 4.10 17.48 21.77
CA LEU A 176 2.80 17.37 21.09
C LEU A 176 2.42 18.67 20.36
N ASP A 177 2.82 19.84 20.85
CA ASP A 177 2.65 21.12 20.14
C ASP A 177 3.46 21.15 18.85
N TRP A 178 4.72 20.71 18.89
CA TRP A 178 5.56 20.52 17.71
C TRP A 178 4.93 19.51 16.72
N LEU A 179 4.39 18.40 17.22
CA LEU A 179 3.74 17.39 16.40
C LEU A 179 2.49 17.96 15.72
N SER A 180 1.68 18.71 16.46
CA SER A 180 0.48 19.37 15.95
C SER A 180 0.82 20.37 14.83
N GLU A 181 1.84 21.22 15.02
CA GLU A 181 2.27 22.16 13.98
C GLU A 181 2.83 21.48 12.75
N LYS A 182 3.63 20.42 12.90
CA LYS A 182 4.17 19.61 11.80
C LYS A 182 3.08 19.01 10.91
N TRP A 183 1.99 18.54 11.52
CA TRP A 183 0.94 17.80 10.82
C TRP A 183 -0.35 18.61 10.57
N LYS A 184 -0.37 19.89 10.95
CA LYS A 184 -1.52 20.78 10.79
C LYS A 184 -2.03 20.88 9.35
N SER A 185 -1.12 20.96 8.39
CA SER A 185 -1.45 21.02 6.97
C SER A 185 -2.09 19.73 6.43
N GLU A 186 -1.92 18.59 7.12
CA GLU A 186 -2.42 17.29 6.69
C GLU A 186 -3.76 16.92 7.35
N SER A 187 -3.98 17.34 8.60
CA SER A 187 -5.20 17.04 9.35
C SER A 187 -5.42 18.01 10.49
N GLU A 188 -6.37 18.91 10.31
CA GLU A 188 -6.83 19.81 11.38
C GLU A 188 -7.51 19.02 12.51
N GLU A 189 -8.26 17.96 12.17
CA GLU A 189 -8.94 17.12 13.13
C GLU A 189 -7.97 16.38 14.06
N PHE A 190 -6.76 16.07 13.57
CA PHE A 190 -5.71 15.51 14.40
C PHE A 190 -5.20 16.53 15.43
N VAL A 191 -5.02 17.78 15.01
CA VAL A 191 -4.59 18.87 15.90
C VAL A 191 -5.64 19.14 16.98
N ASP A 192 -6.92 19.19 16.59
CA ASP A 192 -8.03 19.38 17.53
C ASP A 192 -8.11 18.21 18.53
N SER A 193 -7.99 16.99 18.03
CA SER A 193 -7.97 15.80 18.90
C SER A 193 -6.81 15.80 19.90
N ILE A 194 -5.59 16.14 19.46
CA ILE A 194 -4.43 16.26 20.35
C ILE A 194 -4.64 17.38 21.38
N THR A 195 -5.25 18.48 20.96
CA THR A 195 -5.55 19.60 21.86
C THR A 195 -6.54 19.20 22.96
N LEU A 196 -7.60 18.46 22.60
CA LEU A 196 -8.53 17.92 23.59
C LEU A 196 -7.88 16.90 24.53
N LEU A 197 -7.03 16.00 23.99
CA LEU A 197 -6.29 15.05 24.83
C LEU A 197 -5.33 15.75 25.81
N LYS A 198 -4.65 16.82 25.40
CA LYS A 198 -3.82 17.64 26.30
C LYS A 198 -4.65 18.33 27.38
N ALA A 199 -5.81 18.89 27.01
CA ALA A 199 -6.68 19.58 27.94
C ALA A 199 -7.31 18.63 28.97
N SER A 200 -7.65 17.41 28.54
CA SER A 200 -8.37 16.42 29.37
C SER A 200 -7.68 16.04 30.66
N ILE A 201 -6.35 16.15 30.74
CA ILE A 201 -5.58 15.77 31.93
C ILE A 201 -5.85 16.69 33.12
N ASN A 202 -6.19 17.95 32.86
CA ASN A 202 -6.47 18.95 33.88
C ASN A 202 -7.95 19.00 34.26
N GLU A 203 -8.77 18.10 33.68
CA GLU A 203 -10.22 18.07 33.91
C GLU A 203 -10.61 17.04 35.01
N PRO A 204 -11.74 17.25 35.71
CA PRO A 204 -12.33 16.23 36.57
C PRO A 204 -12.63 14.94 35.81
N PRO A 205 -12.64 13.74 36.45
CA PRO A 205 -12.77 12.44 35.79
C PRO A 205 -13.93 12.33 34.79
N ASP A 206 -15.11 12.84 35.13
CA ASP A 206 -16.30 12.79 34.25
C ASP A 206 -16.13 13.64 33.00
N ARG A 207 -15.52 14.80 33.10
CA ARG A 207 -15.21 15.68 31.96
C ARG A 207 -14.07 15.12 31.12
N MET A 208 -13.05 14.61 31.76
CA MET A 208 -11.92 13.94 31.12
C MET A 208 -12.39 12.82 30.19
N GLU A 209 -13.29 11.94 30.68
CA GLU A 209 -13.84 10.86 29.84
C GLU A 209 -14.59 11.41 28.62
N LYS A 210 -15.36 12.49 28.81
CA LYS A 210 -16.09 13.16 27.73
C LYS A 210 -15.13 13.76 26.70
N SER A 211 -14.12 14.51 27.12
CA SER A 211 -13.12 15.14 26.24
C SER A 211 -12.30 14.11 25.47
N ILE A 212 -11.93 12.99 26.10
CA ILE A 212 -11.24 11.88 25.43
C ILE A 212 -12.14 11.24 24.39
N ARG A 213 -13.42 11.04 24.67
CA ARG A 213 -14.38 10.47 23.71
C ARG A 213 -14.60 11.41 22.52
N GLU A 214 -14.71 12.70 22.79
CA GLU A 214 -14.84 13.74 21.76
C GLU A 214 -13.61 13.80 20.84
N ALA A 215 -12.40 13.71 21.38
CA ALA A 215 -11.17 13.63 20.61
C ALA A 215 -11.16 12.44 19.62
N VAL A 216 -11.60 11.25 20.07
CA VAL A 216 -11.71 10.07 19.18
C VAL A 216 -12.77 10.30 18.10
N MET A 217 -13.90 10.90 18.47
CA MET A 217 -15.02 11.14 17.54
C MET A 217 -14.64 12.17 16.46
N ILE A 218 -14.00 13.29 16.83
CA ILE A 218 -13.49 14.28 15.85
C ILE A 218 -12.54 13.61 14.85
N MET A 219 -11.62 12.80 15.33
CA MET A 219 -10.67 12.10 14.46
C MET A 219 -11.34 11.07 13.55
N ALA A 220 -12.32 10.32 14.05
CA ALA A 220 -13.07 9.33 13.28
C ALA A 220 -13.93 10.01 12.18
N ASP A 221 -14.68 11.05 12.54
CA ASP A 221 -15.52 11.81 11.60
C ASP A 221 -14.69 12.50 10.52
N GLY A 222 -13.56 13.12 10.90
CA GLY A 222 -12.63 13.71 9.96
C GLY A 222 -12.03 12.69 8.99
N THR A 223 -11.69 11.50 9.48
CA THR A 223 -11.21 10.41 8.63
C THR A 223 -12.29 9.95 7.66
N LYS A 224 -13.52 9.81 8.13
CA LYS A 224 -14.70 9.48 7.30
C LYS A 224 -14.93 10.52 6.21
N ALA A 225 -14.88 11.79 6.55
CA ALA A 225 -15.04 12.89 5.60
C ALA A 225 -13.93 12.88 4.52
N ARG A 226 -12.66 12.69 4.92
CA ARG A 226 -11.52 12.58 3.99
C ARG A 226 -11.65 11.38 3.05
N MET A 227 -12.02 10.21 3.56
CA MET A 227 -12.23 9.01 2.73
C MET A 227 -13.35 9.22 1.72
N LYS A 228 -14.48 9.81 2.14
CA LYS A 228 -15.58 10.17 1.26
C LYS A 228 -15.15 11.15 0.18
N LYS A 229 -14.42 12.22 0.56
CA LYS A 229 -13.88 13.20 -0.39
C LYS A 229 -12.94 12.55 -1.41
N TYR A 230 -12.06 11.65 -0.96
CA TYR A 230 -11.20 10.87 -1.84
C TYR A 230 -12.00 10.01 -2.82
N ALA A 231 -12.97 9.25 -2.32
CA ALA A 231 -13.80 8.37 -3.16
C ALA A 231 -14.56 9.16 -4.24
N LEU A 232 -15.16 10.30 -3.87
CA LEU A 232 -15.82 11.19 -4.82
C LEU A 232 -14.82 11.80 -5.82
N GLY A 233 -13.64 12.20 -5.36
CA GLY A 233 -12.57 12.75 -6.21
C GLY A 233 -12.02 11.74 -7.20
N MET A 234 -12.07 10.43 -6.89
CA MET A 234 -11.62 9.36 -7.78
C MET A 234 -12.55 9.07 -8.96
N ARG A 235 -13.82 9.50 -8.91
CA ARG A 235 -14.77 9.29 -10.02
C ARG A 235 -14.27 9.87 -11.35
N SER A 236 -13.77 11.11 -11.35
CA SER A 236 -13.26 11.76 -12.57
C SER A 236 -12.00 11.08 -13.12
N PRO A 237 -10.94 10.84 -12.34
CA PRO A 237 -9.79 10.08 -12.79
C PRO A 237 -10.11 8.69 -13.36
N LEU A 238 -11.04 7.96 -12.74
CA LEU A 238 -11.46 6.65 -13.24
C LEU A 238 -12.20 6.76 -14.58
N LYS A 239 -13.05 7.78 -14.78
CA LYS A 239 -13.70 8.05 -16.07
C LYS A 239 -12.68 8.40 -17.15
N ILE A 240 -11.67 9.22 -16.83
CA ILE A 240 -10.56 9.53 -17.74
C ILE A 240 -9.78 8.28 -18.07
N LEU A 241 -9.46 7.44 -17.08
CA LEU A 241 -8.80 6.16 -17.30
C LEU A 241 -9.59 5.25 -18.22
N ASN A 242 -10.91 5.18 -18.03
CA ASN A 242 -11.80 4.42 -18.90
C ASN A 242 -11.77 4.94 -20.34
N ALA A 243 -11.90 6.25 -20.52
CA ALA A 243 -11.88 6.88 -21.84
C ALA A 243 -10.53 6.66 -22.57
N PHE A 244 -9.41 6.93 -21.90
CA PHE A 244 -8.08 6.82 -22.52
C PHE A 244 -7.50 5.40 -22.49
N GLY A 245 -7.86 4.58 -21.51
CA GLY A 245 -7.33 3.23 -21.33
C GLY A 245 -8.10 2.15 -22.08
N ILE A 246 -9.38 2.36 -22.35
CA ILE A 246 -10.23 1.37 -23.00
C ILE A 246 -10.85 1.94 -24.29
N LEU A 247 -11.62 3.05 -24.20
CA LEU A 247 -12.39 3.55 -25.35
C LEU A 247 -11.50 4.07 -26.47
N LEU A 248 -10.49 4.89 -26.17
CA LEU A 248 -9.61 5.48 -27.19
C LEU A 248 -8.78 4.42 -27.92
N PRO A 249 -8.16 3.41 -27.28
CA PRO A 249 -7.52 2.30 -27.98
C PRO A 249 -8.46 1.53 -28.88
N MET A 250 -9.67 1.19 -28.43
CA MET A 250 -10.67 0.50 -29.24
C MET A 250 -11.04 1.31 -30.49
N MET A 251 -11.39 2.59 -30.29
CA MET A 251 -11.70 3.50 -31.41
C MET A 251 -10.53 3.61 -32.39
N GLY A 252 -9.30 3.70 -31.86
CA GLY A 252 -8.09 3.76 -32.67
C GLY A 252 -7.92 2.53 -33.56
N LEU A 253 -8.14 1.32 -33.04
CA LEU A 253 -8.08 0.10 -33.83
C LEU A 253 -9.16 0.04 -34.91
N ILE A 254 -10.39 0.48 -34.61
CA ILE A 254 -11.50 0.51 -35.58
C ILE A 254 -11.24 1.53 -36.72
N PHE A 255 -10.73 2.71 -36.37
CA PHE A 255 -10.46 3.77 -37.35
C PHE A 255 -9.13 3.61 -38.10
N PHE A 256 -8.21 2.78 -37.60
CA PHE A 256 -6.90 2.64 -38.23
C PHE A 256 -6.95 2.19 -39.69
N PRO A 257 -7.73 1.18 -40.11
CA PRO A 257 -7.86 0.82 -41.51
C PRO A 257 -8.35 1.97 -42.40
N VAL A 258 -9.23 2.81 -41.85
CA VAL A 258 -9.74 3.99 -42.58
C VAL A 258 -8.63 5.05 -42.73
N LEU A 259 -7.85 5.29 -41.66
CA LEU A 259 -6.71 6.21 -41.72
C LEU A 259 -5.64 5.77 -42.71
N VAL A 260 -5.37 4.47 -42.82
CA VAL A 260 -4.41 3.90 -43.79
C VAL A 260 -4.80 4.24 -45.25
N ILE A 261 -6.11 4.23 -45.55
CA ILE A 261 -6.62 4.56 -46.89
C ILE A 261 -6.40 6.04 -47.20
N PHE A 262 -6.63 6.95 -46.23
CA PHE A 262 -6.53 8.39 -46.44
C PHE A 262 -5.12 8.96 -46.31
N VAL A 263 -4.29 8.36 -45.45
CA VAL A 263 -2.92 8.83 -45.16
C VAL A 263 -1.96 7.64 -45.10
N PRO A 264 -1.55 7.09 -46.27
CA PRO A 264 -0.67 5.91 -46.32
C PRO A 264 0.68 6.09 -45.60
N GLU A 265 1.16 7.32 -45.50
CA GLU A 265 2.44 7.66 -44.83
C GLU A 265 2.45 7.40 -43.33
N ILE A 266 1.28 7.44 -42.67
CA ILE A 266 1.12 7.15 -41.23
C ILE A 266 0.98 5.64 -40.97
N SER A 267 0.74 4.86 -42.01
CA SER A 267 0.44 3.42 -41.92
C SER A 267 1.66 2.53 -41.65
N ARG A 268 2.60 2.99 -40.85
CA ARG A 268 3.70 2.13 -40.38
C ARG A 268 3.21 1.26 -39.24
N PRO A 269 3.07 -0.07 -39.45
CA PRO A 269 2.56 -0.97 -38.39
C PRO A 269 3.44 -0.96 -37.14
N GLU A 270 4.72 -0.64 -37.30
CA GLU A 270 5.70 -0.50 -36.19
C GLU A 270 5.34 0.62 -35.24
N LEU A 271 4.89 1.79 -35.76
CA LEU A 271 4.49 2.94 -34.94
C LEU A 271 3.21 2.64 -34.14
N LEU A 272 2.27 1.94 -34.77
CA LEU A 272 1.03 1.55 -34.13
C LEU A 272 1.31 0.52 -33.02
N ALA A 273 2.05 -0.54 -33.34
CA ALA A 273 2.45 -1.55 -32.35
C ALA A 273 3.18 -0.90 -31.15
N PHE A 274 4.08 0.04 -31.42
CA PHE A 274 4.77 0.77 -30.36
C PHE A 274 3.81 1.62 -29.50
N SER A 275 2.92 2.36 -30.13
CA SER A 275 1.97 3.23 -29.42
C SER A 275 1.08 2.44 -28.47
N TYR A 276 0.59 1.27 -28.89
CA TYR A 276 -0.27 0.44 -28.06
C TYR A 276 0.48 -0.43 -27.06
N MET A 277 1.67 -0.93 -27.38
CA MET A 277 2.44 -1.83 -26.50
C MET A 277 3.20 -1.08 -25.41
N PHE A 278 3.69 0.12 -25.68
CA PHE A 278 4.61 0.82 -24.77
C PHE A 278 4.09 2.20 -24.36
N LEU A 279 3.72 3.07 -25.31
CA LEU A 279 3.32 4.44 -25.01
C LEU A 279 2.06 4.48 -24.16
N LEU A 280 1.00 3.81 -24.60
CA LEU A 280 -0.29 3.80 -23.91
C LEU A 280 -0.18 3.23 -22.48
N PRO A 281 0.41 2.04 -22.23
CA PRO A 281 0.61 1.54 -20.89
C PRO A 281 1.49 2.45 -20.00
N ALA A 282 2.51 3.09 -20.57
CA ALA A 282 3.37 4.01 -19.84
C ALA A 282 2.59 5.25 -19.39
N VAL A 283 1.80 5.86 -20.27
CA VAL A 283 0.95 7.03 -19.94
C VAL A 283 -0.11 6.66 -18.90
N ILE A 284 -0.79 5.53 -19.07
CA ILE A 284 -1.77 5.02 -18.10
C ILE A 284 -1.11 4.77 -16.74
N TYR A 285 0.07 4.15 -16.72
CA TYR A 285 0.81 3.90 -15.48
C TYR A 285 1.18 5.20 -14.75
N LEU A 286 1.71 6.19 -15.47
CA LEU A 286 2.05 7.49 -14.87
C LEU A 286 0.80 8.19 -14.31
N PHE A 287 -0.31 8.16 -15.06
CA PHE A 287 -1.58 8.71 -14.64
C PHE A 287 -2.12 8.01 -13.38
N LEU A 288 -2.19 6.67 -13.39
CA LEU A 288 -2.64 5.87 -12.25
C LEU A 288 -1.76 6.09 -11.01
N ARG A 289 -0.46 6.18 -11.21
CA ARG A 289 0.50 6.41 -10.13
C ARG A 289 0.19 7.70 -9.37
N GLU A 290 -0.09 8.81 -10.06
CA GLU A 290 -0.42 10.09 -9.43
C GLU A 290 -1.61 9.96 -8.48
N TYR A 291 -2.67 9.27 -8.88
CA TYR A 291 -3.90 9.15 -8.11
C TYR A 291 -3.84 8.05 -7.03
N PHE A 292 -3.18 6.93 -7.29
CA PHE A 292 -3.10 5.85 -6.30
C PHE A 292 -2.23 6.21 -5.09
N TYR A 293 -1.22 7.06 -5.25
CA TYR A 293 -0.40 7.51 -4.12
C TYR A 293 -1.12 8.48 -3.19
N THR A 294 -2.18 9.14 -3.65
CA THR A 294 -3.02 10.00 -2.81
C THR A 294 -4.11 9.25 -2.06
N LYS A 295 -4.23 7.93 -2.29
CA LYS A 295 -5.21 7.10 -1.58
C LYS A 295 -4.96 7.19 -0.07
N PRO A 296 -5.96 7.64 0.73
CA PRO A 296 -5.87 7.54 2.17
C PRO A 296 -5.61 6.08 2.54
N TYR A 297 -4.64 5.87 3.40
CA TYR A 297 -4.18 4.53 3.73
C TYR A 297 -5.31 3.72 4.35
N SER A 298 -5.67 2.61 3.74
CA SER A 298 -6.69 1.69 4.28
C SER A 298 -6.12 0.98 5.51
N TYR A 299 -6.92 0.85 6.56
CA TYR A 299 -6.59 0.04 7.74
C TYR A 299 -6.36 -1.44 7.38
N HIS A 300 -7.02 -1.92 6.33
CA HIS A 300 -6.96 -3.29 5.85
C HIS A 300 -5.66 -3.55 5.08
N GLN A 301 -4.62 -4.02 5.77
CA GLN A 301 -3.33 -4.36 5.18
C GLN A 301 -2.96 -5.80 5.48
N VAL A 302 -3.09 -6.64 4.48
CA VAL A 302 -2.68 -8.04 4.54
C VAL A 302 -1.24 -8.19 4.05
N GLU A 303 -0.32 -8.62 4.92
CA GLU A 303 1.08 -8.86 4.58
C GLU A 303 1.30 -10.28 4.04
N MET A 304 0.90 -10.53 2.80
CA MET A 304 0.99 -11.85 2.15
C MET A 304 2.41 -12.41 2.00
N LYS A 305 3.45 -11.55 2.11
CA LYS A 305 4.86 -11.95 1.95
C LYS A 305 5.38 -12.88 3.05
N THR A 306 4.68 -12.97 4.17
CA THR A 306 5.08 -13.77 5.33
C THR A 306 4.68 -15.25 5.24
N LEU A 307 3.76 -15.59 4.34
CA LEU A 307 3.27 -16.97 4.20
C LEU A 307 4.28 -17.89 3.50
N LYS A 308 4.56 -19.03 4.13
CA LYS A 308 5.43 -20.07 3.57
C LYS A 308 4.80 -20.73 2.34
N GLY A 309 5.63 -21.09 1.35
CA GLY A 309 5.19 -21.74 0.10
C GLY A 309 4.96 -20.76 -1.07
N PHE A 310 4.80 -19.48 -0.78
CA PHE A 310 4.54 -18.44 -1.79
C PHE A 310 5.63 -18.32 -2.86
N LYS A 311 6.90 -18.44 -2.47
CA LYS A 311 8.04 -18.34 -3.41
C LYS A 311 8.10 -19.54 -4.37
N LEU A 312 7.92 -20.75 -3.84
CA LEU A 312 7.99 -21.98 -4.64
C LEU A 312 6.85 -22.03 -5.67
N GLN A 313 5.62 -21.73 -5.23
CA GLN A 313 4.46 -21.68 -6.13
C GLN A 313 4.65 -20.69 -7.28
N LYS A 314 5.21 -19.51 -7.01
CA LYS A 314 5.51 -18.51 -8.06
C LYS A 314 6.59 -19.00 -9.03
N ILE A 315 7.63 -19.64 -8.55
CA ILE A 315 8.70 -20.18 -9.40
C ILE A 315 8.15 -21.29 -10.30
N VAL A 316 7.37 -22.22 -9.75
CA VAL A 316 6.74 -23.29 -10.52
C VAL A 316 5.76 -22.71 -11.56
N ALA A 317 4.91 -21.77 -11.16
CA ALA A 317 4.00 -21.09 -12.09
C ALA A 317 4.75 -20.38 -13.22
N LEU A 318 5.89 -19.74 -12.93
CA LEU A 318 6.73 -19.07 -13.90
C LEU A 318 7.35 -20.08 -14.88
N LEU A 319 7.87 -21.20 -14.41
CA LEU A 319 8.46 -22.23 -15.28
C LEU A 319 7.42 -22.83 -16.22
N ILE A 320 6.23 -23.13 -15.70
CA ILE A 320 5.13 -23.68 -16.53
C ILE A 320 4.65 -22.62 -17.55
N SER A 321 4.48 -21.37 -17.14
CA SER A 321 4.08 -20.30 -18.06
C SER A 321 5.11 -20.08 -19.16
N LEU A 322 6.38 -20.15 -18.84
CA LEU A 322 7.48 -20.01 -19.79
C LEU A 322 7.50 -21.18 -20.79
N ALA A 323 7.18 -22.38 -20.35
CA ALA A 323 7.00 -23.55 -21.24
C ALA A 323 5.79 -23.36 -22.18
N ILE A 324 4.65 -22.85 -21.69
CA ILE A 324 3.46 -22.54 -22.49
C ILE A 324 3.76 -21.42 -23.52
N ALA A 325 4.63 -20.47 -23.20
CA ALA A 325 5.05 -19.44 -24.14
C ALA A 325 6.01 -19.98 -25.21
N ILE A 326 7.11 -20.59 -24.80
CA ILE A 326 8.24 -20.93 -25.69
C ILE A 326 7.90 -22.08 -26.63
N VAL A 327 7.31 -23.18 -26.12
CA VAL A 327 7.12 -24.40 -26.92
C VAL A 327 6.17 -24.17 -28.11
N PRO A 328 4.95 -23.65 -27.94
CA PRO A 328 4.09 -23.38 -29.09
C PRO A 328 4.64 -22.27 -29.98
N THR A 329 5.19 -21.19 -29.40
CA THR A 329 5.72 -20.07 -30.19
C THR A 329 6.87 -20.51 -31.09
N SER A 330 7.80 -21.33 -30.60
CA SER A 330 8.91 -21.85 -31.40
C SER A 330 8.42 -22.76 -32.55
N TYR A 331 7.40 -23.59 -32.27
CA TYR A 331 6.79 -24.45 -33.29
C TYR A 331 6.11 -23.61 -34.37
N PHE A 332 5.30 -22.61 -34.01
CA PHE A 332 4.61 -21.77 -34.99
C PHE A 332 5.55 -20.85 -35.76
N LEU A 333 6.61 -20.31 -35.12
CA LEU A 333 7.66 -19.56 -35.82
C LEU A 333 8.40 -20.44 -36.85
N TYR A 334 8.71 -21.67 -36.47
CA TYR A 334 9.30 -22.63 -37.40
C TYR A 334 8.36 -22.95 -38.56
N SER A 335 7.07 -23.15 -38.32
CA SER A 335 6.06 -23.39 -39.36
C SER A 335 5.93 -22.18 -40.31
N LEU A 336 5.97 -20.96 -39.78
CA LEU A 336 5.96 -19.73 -40.59
C LEU A 336 7.20 -19.61 -41.49
N SER A 337 8.37 -20.06 -41.05
CA SER A 337 9.62 -19.98 -41.80
C SER A 337 9.67 -20.94 -43.01
N ILE A 338 8.80 -21.94 -43.04
CA ILE A 338 8.70 -22.94 -44.13
C ILE A 338 7.77 -22.46 -45.25
N ILE A 339 6.87 -21.51 -45.00
CA ILE A 339 5.92 -21.01 -45.98
C ILE A 339 6.65 -20.10 -46.98
N PRO A 340 6.53 -20.33 -48.32
CA PRO A 340 7.20 -19.51 -49.33
C PRO A 340 6.75 -18.04 -49.29
N GLU A 341 7.71 -17.11 -49.48
CA GLU A 341 7.46 -15.65 -49.46
C GLU A 341 6.47 -15.16 -50.50
N GLU A 342 6.26 -15.95 -51.58
CA GLU A 342 5.33 -15.61 -52.67
C GLU A 342 3.84 -15.62 -52.24
N THR A 343 3.53 -16.18 -51.06
CA THR A 343 2.15 -16.29 -50.54
C THR A 343 1.86 -15.26 -49.43
N ILE A 344 2.19 -14.01 -49.69
CA ILE A 344 2.01 -12.88 -48.73
C ILE A 344 0.55 -12.68 -48.40
N PHE A 345 -0.12 -13.27 -47.55
CA PHE A 345 -1.53 -13.29 -47.12
C PHE A 345 -2.22 -14.65 -47.26
N SER A 346 -1.49 -15.76 -47.04
CA SER A 346 -2.16 -17.04 -46.90
C SER A 346 -2.94 -17.14 -45.60
N PHE A 347 -4.10 -17.78 -45.60
CA PHE A 347 -4.91 -18.03 -44.43
C PHE A 347 -4.11 -18.81 -43.36
N GLU A 348 -3.16 -19.63 -43.75
CA GLU A 348 -2.25 -20.36 -42.86
C GLU A 348 -1.32 -19.43 -42.10
N GLN A 349 -0.72 -18.43 -42.73
CA GLN A 349 0.13 -17.43 -42.07
C GLN A 349 -0.66 -16.63 -41.01
N PHE A 350 -1.89 -16.27 -41.34
CA PHE A 350 -2.79 -15.60 -40.42
C PHE A 350 -3.05 -16.48 -39.17
N ILE A 351 -3.38 -17.77 -39.36
CA ILE A 351 -3.62 -18.70 -38.24
C ILE A 351 -2.37 -18.85 -37.38
N TYR A 352 -1.19 -19.07 -37.96
CA TYR A 352 0.04 -19.22 -37.18
C TYR A 352 0.40 -17.95 -36.39
N SER A 353 0.25 -16.78 -37.01
CA SER A 353 0.46 -15.50 -36.33
C SER A 353 -0.51 -15.32 -35.17
N PHE A 354 -1.78 -15.64 -35.36
CA PHE A 354 -2.79 -15.64 -34.30
C PHE A 354 -2.45 -16.61 -33.16
N LEU A 355 -2.01 -17.82 -33.46
CA LEU A 355 -1.64 -18.85 -32.48
C LEU A 355 -0.39 -18.47 -31.69
N ILE A 356 0.57 -17.74 -32.28
CA ILE A 356 1.72 -17.17 -31.56
C ILE A 356 1.23 -16.17 -30.50
N ILE A 357 0.37 -15.24 -30.87
CA ILE A 357 -0.18 -14.24 -29.93
C ILE A 357 -1.02 -14.93 -28.85
N ALA A 358 -1.84 -15.92 -29.23
CA ALA A 358 -2.65 -16.69 -28.29
C ALA A 358 -1.79 -17.48 -27.30
N SER A 359 -0.67 -18.06 -27.72
CA SER A 359 0.25 -18.78 -26.84
C SER A 359 0.92 -17.87 -25.81
N LEU A 360 1.38 -16.69 -26.25
CA LEU A 360 1.97 -15.67 -25.36
C LEU A 360 0.94 -15.14 -24.36
N SER A 361 -0.27 -14.83 -24.84
CA SER A 361 -1.35 -14.34 -23.99
C SER A 361 -1.78 -15.39 -22.96
N SER A 362 -1.94 -16.66 -23.38
CA SER A 362 -2.31 -17.75 -22.46
C SER A 362 -1.25 -18.01 -21.39
N SER A 363 0.02 -17.84 -21.73
CA SER A 363 1.14 -17.93 -20.77
C SER A 363 1.01 -16.85 -19.67
N ILE A 364 0.76 -15.60 -20.05
CA ILE A 364 0.59 -14.48 -19.10
C ILE A 364 -0.64 -14.72 -18.23
N ILE A 365 -1.76 -15.15 -18.82
CA ILE A 365 -3.00 -15.48 -18.10
C ILE A 365 -2.74 -16.61 -17.10
N PHE A 366 -2.10 -17.70 -17.53
CA PHE A 366 -1.78 -18.82 -16.67
C PHE A 366 -0.90 -18.43 -15.49
N TYR A 367 0.19 -17.68 -15.75
CA TYR A 367 1.04 -17.17 -14.68
C TYR A 367 0.28 -16.30 -13.67
N SER A 368 -0.53 -15.38 -14.16
CA SER A 368 -1.35 -14.49 -13.34
C SER A 368 -2.34 -15.26 -12.47
N LEU A 369 -3.06 -16.21 -13.04
CA LEU A 369 -4.02 -17.05 -12.32
C LEU A 369 -3.31 -17.95 -11.31
N ALA A 370 -2.30 -18.70 -11.73
CA ALA A 370 -1.59 -19.65 -10.87
C ALA A 370 -0.87 -18.96 -9.69
N SER A 371 -0.28 -17.78 -9.94
CA SER A 371 0.39 -17.00 -8.90
C SER A 371 -0.57 -16.30 -7.92
N SER A 372 -1.79 -15.99 -8.37
CA SER A 372 -2.76 -15.17 -7.61
C SER A 372 -3.85 -15.99 -6.93
N PHE A 373 -4.22 -17.16 -7.47
CA PHE A 373 -5.41 -17.90 -7.02
C PHE A 373 -5.39 -18.28 -5.55
N GLY A 374 -4.29 -18.85 -5.06
CA GLY A 374 -4.14 -19.19 -3.64
C GLY A 374 -4.14 -17.97 -2.71
N ASN A 375 -3.62 -16.86 -3.20
CA ASN A 375 -3.54 -15.62 -2.46
C ASN A 375 -4.89 -14.91 -2.38
N LEU A 376 -5.66 -14.92 -3.46
CA LEU A 376 -7.01 -14.32 -3.49
C LEU A 376 -7.93 -15.01 -2.48
N LYS A 377 -7.89 -16.35 -2.41
CA LYS A 377 -8.69 -17.10 -1.44
C LYS A 377 -8.31 -16.77 0.00
N LYS A 378 -7.01 -16.79 0.32
CA LYS A 378 -6.50 -16.43 1.66
C LYS A 378 -6.76 -14.96 1.99
N ASN A 379 -6.56 -14.06 1.04
CA ASN A 379 -6.83 -12.63 1.25
C ASN A 379 -8.31 -12.39 1.59
N LYS A 380 -9.23 -13.02 0.84
CA LYS A 380 -10.67 -12.94 1.14
C LYS A 380 -11.01 -13.50 2.53
N GLU A 381 -10.35 -14.58 2.95
CA GLU A 381 -10.53 -15.15 4.29
C GLU A 381 -10.05 -14.19 5.37
N ILE A 382 -8.86 -13.61 5.22
CA ILE A 382 -8.29 -12.64 6.16
C ILE A 382 -9.17 -11.39 6.25
N LEU A 383 -9.57 -10.81 5.11
CA LEU A 383 -10.46 -9.65 5.08
C LEU A 383 -11.79 -9.93 5.78
N ARG A 384 -12.35 -11.14 5.63
CA ARG A 384 -13.55 -11.53 6.34
C ARG A 384 -13.34 -11.61 7.85
N ILE A 385 -12.20 -12.16 8.29
CA ILE A 385 -11.86 -12.19 9.72
C ILE A 385 -11.63 -10.78 10.27
N GLU A 386 -11.02 -9.88 9.47
CA GLU A 386 -10.88 -8.47 9.83
C GLU A 386 -12.24 -7.79 10.03
N SER A 387 -13.22 -8.02 9.14
CA SER A 387 -14.55 -7.45 9.26
C SER A 387 -15.37 -8.06 10.42
N GLU A 388 -15.07 -9.28 10.85
CA GLU A 388 -15.69 -9.93 12.01
C GLU A 388 -15.02 -9.51 13.34
N LEU A 389 -13.78 -8.96 13.29
CA LEU A 389 -12.99 -8.59 14.47
C LEU A 389 -13.69 -7.57 15.39
N PRO A 390 -14.33 -6.49 14.89
CA PRO A 390 -15.03 -5.53 15.73
C PRO A 390 -16.10 -6.21 16.60
N VAL A 391 -16.92 -7.07 15.98
CA VAL A 391 -17.98 -7.79 16.68
C VAL A 391 -17.41 -8.71 17.76
N ALA A 392 -16.35 -9.45 17.45
CA ALA A 392 -15.69 -10.35 18.41
C ALA A 392 -15.08 -9.58 19.58
N LEU A 393 -14.40 -8.47 19.35
CA LEU A 393 -13.82 -7.63 20.40
C LEU A 393 -14.91 -6.97 21.26
N PHE A 394 -16.01 -6.55 20.67
CA PHE A 394 -17.16 -6.02 21.41
C PHE A 394 -17.78 -7.09 22.30
N GLN A 395 -18.00 -8.29 21.81
CA GLN A 395 -18.52 -9.40 22.62
C GLN A 395 -17.54 -9.77 23.75
N LEU A 396 -16.24 -9.75 23.45
CA LEU A 396 -15.21 -9.98 24.49
C LEU A 396 -15.24 -8.87 25.54
N SER A 397 -15.49 -7.61 25.16
CA SER A 397 -15.59 -6.50 26.13
C SER A 397 -16.75 -6.69 27.11
N ILE A 398 -17.87 -7.25 26.63
CA ILE A 398 -19.04 -7.54 27.47
C ILE A 398 -18.82 -8.74 28.39
N THR A 399 -18.07 -9.76 27.92
CA THR A 399 -17.77 -10.96 28.70
C THR A 399 -16.62 -10.75 29.68
N SER A 400 -15.86 -9.65 29.55
CA SER A 400 -14.73 -9.35 30.42
C SER A 400 -15.16 -8.91 31.80
N ASP A 401 -15.49 -9.87 32.65
CA ASP A 401 -15.89 -9.64 34.05
C ASP A 401 -14.66 -9.36 34.93
N ILE A 402 -14.86 -8.43 35.89
CA ILE A 402 -13.86 -8.12 36.92
C ILE A 402 -13.71 -9.35 37.84
N GLY A 403 -12.48 -9.87 37.89
CA GLY A 403 -12.13 -11.01 38.77
C GLY A 403 -12.01 -12.37 38.05
N LYS A 404 -12.40 -12.49 36.75
CA LYS A 404 -12.14 -13.68 35.96
C LYS A 404 -10.83 -13.54 35.18
N PRO A 405 -10.02 -14.60 35.03
CA PRO A 405 -8.85 -14.59 34.16
C PRO A 405 -9.30 -14.51 32.68
N ILE A 406 -8.44 -13.96 31.83
CA ILE A 406 -8.75 -13.70 30.42
C ILE A 406 -9.13 -14.98 29.65
N GLU A 407 -8.55 -16.12 30.02
CA GLU A 407 -8.83 -17.43 29.42
C GLU A 407 -10.32 -17.80 29.60
N ARG A 408 -10.89 -17.51 30.77
CA ARG A 408 -12.29 -17.77 31.08
C ARG A 408 -13.21 -16.83 30.29
N ASN A 409 -12.80 -15.58 30.15
CA ASN A 409 -13.55 -14.61 29.34
C ASN A 409 -13.56 -14.98 27.85
N ILE A 410 -12.47 -15.55 27.34
CA ILE A 410 -12.40 -16.07 25.96
C ILE A 410 -13.29 -17.32 25.82
N GLU A 411 -13.38 -18.20 26.83
CA GLU A 411 -14.34 -19.33 26.83
C GLU A 411 -15.78 -18.86 26.79
N ASP A 412 -16.14 -17.88 27.62
CA ASP A 412 -17.47 -17.30 27.69
C ASP A 412 -17.84 -16.56 26.37
N LEU A 413 -16.84 -16.14 25.58
CA LEU A 413 -17.00 -15.56 24.25
C LEU A 413 -17.40 -16.61 23.20
N MET A 414 -16.88 -17.86 23.25
CA MET A 414 -17.05 -18.88 22.20
C MET A 414 -18.50 -19.12 21.75
N PRO A 415 -19.49 -19.25 22.67
CA PRO A 415 -20.88 -19.44 22.26
C PRO A 415 -21.45 -18.22 21.52
N ARG A 416 -21.00 -17.00 21.86
CA ARG A 416 -21.50 -15.74 21.31
C ARG A 416 -21.02 -15.46 19.89
N ILE A 417 -19.84 -15.99 19.52
CA ILE A 417 -19.24 -15.84 18.19
C ILE A 417 -19.33 -17.13 17.35
N GLY A 418 -20.22 -18.04 17.73
CA GLY A 418 -20.28 -19.40 17.17
C GLY A 418 -20.40 -19.49 15.65
N THR A 419 -20.99 -18.50 14.98
CA THR A 419 -21.19 -18.44 13.52
C THR A 419 -20.07 -17.71 12.78
N LEU A 420 -19.17 -17.03 13.47
CA LEU A 420 -18.10 -16.23 12.89
C LEU A 420 -16.86 -17.07 12.60
N LYS A 421 -16.17 -16.79 11.49
CA LYS A 421 -14.90 -17.47 11.13
C LYS A 421 -13.74 -17.11 12.07
N ILE A 422 -13.76 -15.92 12.67
CA ILE A 422 -12.79 -15.48 13.66
C ILE A 422 -12.74 -16.40 14.88
N LYS A 423 -13.81 -17.19 15.14
CA LYS A 423 -13.87 -18.20 16.20
C LYS A 423 -12.67 -19.14 16.17
N ASN A 424 -12.26 -19.60 14.99
CA ASN A 424 -11.12 -20.52 14.85
C ASN A 424 -9.81 -19.93 15.40
N MET A 425 -9.64 -18.62 15.31
CA MET A 425 -8.47 -17.92 15.86
C MET A 425 -8.52 -17.92 17.40
N PHE A 426 -9.67 -17.63 17.99
CA PHE A 426 -9.84 -17.67 19.43
C PHE A 426 -9.76 -19.11 19.99
N GLU A 427 -10.26 -20.11 19.28
CA GLU A 427 -10.09 -21.52 19.63
C GLU A 427 -8.61 -21.92 19.65
N SER A 428 -7.85 -21.50 18.62
CA SER A 428 -6.40 -21.75 18.58
C SER A 428 -5.68 -21.08 19.75
N MET A 429 -6.09 -19.86 20.12
CA MET A 429 -5.54 -19.15 21.27
C MET A 429 -5.82 -19.87 22.58
N LEU A 430 -7.08 -20.31 22.79
CA LEU A 430 -7.47 -21.11 23.97
C LEU A 430 -6.72 -22.43 24.05
N TYR A 431 -6.58 -23.13 22.93
CA TYR A 431 -5.81 -24.37 22.86
C TYR A 431 -4.35 -24.15 23.27
N ASN A 432 -3.71 -23.09 22.75
CA ASN A 432 -2.33 -22.75 23.10
C ASN A 432 -2.16 -22.44 24.60
N ILE A 433 -3.11 -21.74 25.20
CA ILE A 433 -3.07 -21.42 26.62
C ILE A 433 -3.33 -22.67 27.48
N LYS A 434 -4.42 -23.40 27.22
CA LYS A 434 -4.86 -24.50 28.09
C LYS A 434 -4.06 -25.78 27.90
N THR A 435 -3.73 -26.14 26.66
CA THR A 435 -3.08 -27.41 26.32
C THR A 435 -1.56 -27.28 26.30
N LEU A 436 -1.02 -26.18 25.78
CA LEU A 436 0.42 -25.97 25.68
C LEU A 436 0.99 -25.14 26.85
N GLY A 437 0.15 -24.64 27.77
CA GLY A 437 0.58 -23.84 28.93
C GLY A 437 1.23 -22.51 28.55
N MET A 438 0.92 -21.96 27.39
CA MET A 438 1.51 -20.70 26.92
C MET A 438 0.92 -19.49 27.63
N THR A 439 1.73 -18.43 27.80
CA THR A 439 1.21 -17.13 28.20
C THR A 439 0.31 -16.57 27.09
N LEU A 440 -0.60 -15.62 27.43
CA LEU A 440 -1.48 -14.97 26.46
C LEU A 440 -0.69 -14.39 25.28
N GLU A 441 0.43 -13.72 25.55
CA GLU A 441 1.28 -13.12 24.52
C GLU A 441 1.88 -14.18 23.59
N SER A 442 2.45 -15.24 24.13
CA SER A 442 3.01 -16.36 23.34
C SER A 442 1.93 -17.12 22.57
N ALA A 443 0.75 -17.34 23.17
CA ALA A 443 -0.37 -18.02 22.52
C ALA A 443 -0.88 -17.26 21.28
N ILE A 444 -0.72 -15.94 21.26
CA ILE A 444 -1.12 -15.08 20.15
C ILE A 444 0.00 -14.92 19.11
N PHE A 445 1.24 -14.58 19.54
CA PHE A 445 2.31 -14.06 18.67
C PHE A 445 3.44 -15.06 18.37
N GLU A 446 3.50 -16.24 19.04
CA GLU A 446 4.60 -17.18 18.82
C GLU A 446 4.72 -17.60 17.35
N LYS A 447 5.96 -17.61 16.85
CA LYS A 447 6.22 -18.00 15.46
C LYS A 447 5.82 -19.47 15.23
N LYS A 448 5.02 -19.74 14.21
CA LYS A 448 4.48 -21.02 13.75
C LYS A 448 3.27 -21.58 14.53
N VAL A 449 3.09 -21.25 15.81
CA VAL A 449 2.04 -21.82 16.69
C VAL A 449 1.03 -20.77 17.12
N GLY A 450 1.43 -19.50 17.19
CA GLY A 450 0.58 -18.39 17.63
C GLY A 450 -0.69 -18.25 16.78
N ALA A 451 -1.80 -17.94 17.43
CA ALA A 451 -3.13 -17.89 16.80
C ALA A 451 -3.22 -16.93 15.60
N ILE A 452 -2.47 -15.83 15.59
CA ILE A 452 -2.47 -14.87 14.48
C ILE A 452 -1.46 -15.19 13.37
N TYR A 453 -0.61 -16.21 13.53
CA TYR A 453 0.42 -16.55 12.54
C TYR A 453 -0.17 -16.88 11.16
N SER A 454 -1.35 -17.51 11.14
CA SER A 454 -2.06 -17.86 9.90
C SER A 454 -2.81 -16.67 9.27
N TYR A 455 -2.93 -15.56 9.98
CA TYR A 455 -3.70 -14.38 9.59
C TYR A 455 -2.80 -13.12 9.59
N PRO A 456 -1.92 -12.94 8.59
CA PRO A 456 -0.96 -11.85 8.54
C PRO A 456 -1.64 -10.51 8.21
N SER A 457 -2.39 -9.98 9.16
CA SER A 457 -3.06 -8.70 9.12
C SER A 457 -2.46 -7.76 10.16
N LYS A 458 -2.20 -6.51 9.75
CA LYS A 458 -1.73 -5.47 10.68
C LYS A 458 -2.81 -5.08 11.67
N VAL A 459 -4.07 -5.03 11.23
CA VAL A 459 -5.22 -4.68 12.09
C VAL A 459 -5.37 -5.71 13.20
N ILE A 460 -5.40 -7.01 12.83
CA ILE A 460 -5.48 -8.11 13.80
C ILE A 460 -4.29 -8.03 14.76
N SER A 461 -3.07 -7.94 14.22
CA SER A 461 -1.86 -7.93 15.02
C SER A 461 -1.80 -6.75 16.01
N SER A 462 -2.13 -5.54 15.57
CA SER A 462 -2.14 -4.35 16.44
C SER A 462 -3.24 -4.42 17.49
N SER A 463 -4.44 -4.87 17.15
CA SER A 463 -5.56 -5.03 18.10
C SER A 463 -5.23 -6.04 19.20
N PHE A 464 -4.64 -7.18 18.83
CA PHE A 464 -4.25 -8.20 19.82
C PHE A 464 -3.02 -7.80 20.62
N ARG A 465 -2.06 -7.04 20.07
CA ARG A 465 -0.95 -6.48 20.85
C ARG A 465 -1.48 -5.55 21.95
N LEU A 466 -2.40 -4.68 21.57
CA LEU A 466 -3.06 -3.78 22.53
C LEU A 466 -3.86 -4.56 23.57
N LEU A 467 -4.57 -5.63 23.19
CA LEU A 467 -5.25 -6.52 24.12
C LEU A 467 -4.28 -7.10 25.15
N VAL A 468 -3.12 -7.61 24.73
CA VAL A 468 -2.08 -8.14 25.63
C VAL A 468 -1.53 -7.05 26.54
N ASP A 469 -1.20 -5.88 26.01
CA ASP A 469 -0.62 -4.80 26.82
C ASP A 469 -1.61 -4.26 27.87
N VAL A 470 -2.89 -4.14 27.48
CA VAL A 470 -3.93 -3.65 28.40
C VAL A 470 -4.36 -4.72 29.40
N SER A 471 -4.33 -6.01 29.04
CA SER A 471 -4.65 -7.10 29.97
C SER A 471 -3.74 -7.13 31.19
N LYS A 472 -2.48 -6.71 31.03
CA LYS A 472 -1.50 -6.56 32.11
C LYS A 472 -1.88 -5.45 33.12
N ARG A 473 -2.80 -4.54 32.74
CA ARG A 473 -3.27 -3.40 33.57
C ARG A 473 -4.62 -3.64 34.24
N GLY A 474 -5.22 -4.80 34.07
CA GLY A 474 -6.44 -5.24 34.72
C GLY A 474 -7.67 -5.35 33.79
N MET A 475 -8.67 -6.12 34.23
CA MET A 475 -9.82 -6.48 33.41
C MET A 475 -10.76 -5.32 33.10
N ALA A 476 -10.95 -4.37 34.02
CA ALA A 476 -11.76 -3.18 33.77
C ALA A 476 -11.17 -2.33 32.63
N SER A 477 -9.85 -2.13 32.64
CA SER A 477 -9.12 -1.43 31.60
C SER A 477 -9.21 -2.16 30.27
N LEU A 478 -9.14 -3.50 30.30
CA LEU A 478 -9.27 -4.34 29.11
C LEU A 478 -10.65 -4.21 28.48
N SER A 479 -11.73 -4.34 29.25
CA SER A 479 -13.12 -4.20 28.75
C SER A 479 -13.32 -2.85 28.07
N MET A 480 -12.86 -1.76 28.69
CA MET A 480 -12.97 -0.41 28.14
C MET A 480 -12.16 -0.26 26.83
N ALA A 481 -10.93 -0.76 26.80
CA ALA A 481 -10.08 -0.71 25.61
C ALA A 481 -10.67 -1.51 24.46
N LEU A 482 -11.14 -2.74 24.70
CA LEU A 482 -11.79 -3.59 23.72
C LEU A 482 -13.03 -2.93 23.12
N LYS A 483 -13.86 -2.28 23.96
CA LYS A 483 -15.02 -1.53 23.49
C LYS A 483 -14.61 -0.38 22.57
N THR A 484 -13.64 0.45 22.99
CA THR A 484 -13.17 1.60 22.20
C THR A 484 -12.57 1.17 20.87
N ILE A 485 -11.79 0.08 20.84
CA ILE A 485 -11.20 -0.45 19.58
C ILE A 485 -12.29 -1.02 18.68
N SER A 486 -13.25 -1.76 19.26
CA SER A 486 -14.36 -2.33 18.49
C SER A 486 -15.17 -1.24 17.78
N GLU A 487 -15.56 -0.19 18.51
CA GLU A 487 -16.27 0.97 17.94
C GLU A 487 -15.46 1.61 16.81
N PHE A 488 -14.15 1.87 17.05
CA PHE A 488 -13.27 2.42 16.03
C PHE A 488 -13.14 1.53 14.78
N LEU A 489 -12.93 0.22 14.95
CA LEU A 489 -12.81 -0.72 13.82
C LEU A 489 -14.11 -0.84 13.03
N LYS A 490 -15.27 -0.76 13.71
CA LYS A 490 -16.57 -0.73 13.06
C LYS A 490 -16.72 0.53 12.20
N ASP A 491 -16.41 1.70 12.74
CA ASP A 491 -16.45 2.95 11.99
C ASP A 491 -15.51 2.92 10.78
N ALA A 492 -14.33 2.34 10.93
CA ALA A 492 -13.37 2.17 9.83
C ALA A 492 -13.91 1.23 8.73
N ASP A 493 -14.59 0.15 9.10
CA ASP A 493 -15.22 -0.78 8.14
C ASP A 493 -16.39 -0.12 7.41
N ASP A 494 -17.24 0.61 8.11
CA ASP A 494 -18.36 1.38 7.53
C ASP A 494 -17.86 2.41 6.50
N VAL A 495 -16.73 3.09 6.79
CA VAL A 495 -16.08 4.02 5.85
C VAL A 495 -15.55 3.30 4.62
N ASN A 496 -14.93 2.14 4.79
CA ASN A 496 -14.41 1.32 3.69
C ASN A 496 -15.53 0.82 2.78
N ASN A 497 -16.64 0.38 3.37
CA ASN A 497 -17.83 -0.07 2.64
C ASN A 497 -18.47 1.07 1.84
N ALA A 498 -18.64 2.25 2.44
CA ALA A 498 -19.15 3.43 1.75
C ALA A 498 -18.22 3.88 0.59
N THR A 499 -16.89 3.80 0.78
CA THR A 499 -15.91 4.09 -0.27
C THR A 499 -16.04 3.11 -1.45
N THR A 500 -16.18 1.82 -1.14
CA THR A 500 -16.34 0.76 -2.15
C THR A 500 -17.64 0.94 -2.93
N GLU A 501 -18.73 1.31 -2.27
CA GLU A 501 -20.01 1.59 -2.90
C GLU A 501 -19.92 2.76 -3.88
N ILE A 502 -19.29 3.88 -3.47
CA ILE A 502 -19.10 5.06 -4.34
C ILE A 502 -18.31 4.71 -5.61
N LEU A 503 -17.33 3.82 -5.51
CA LEU A 503 -16.47 3.41 -6.64
C LEU A 503 -17.05 2.28 -7.48
N SER A 504 -18.01 1.52 -6.94
CA SER A 504 -18.57 0.31 -7.59
C SER A 504 -19.25 0.60 -8.92
N GLU A 505 -19.96 1.71 -9.03
CA GLU A 505 -20.61 2.14 -10.26
C GLU A 505 -19.59 2.30 -11.41
N THR A 506 -18.54 3.09 -11.18
CA THR A 506 -17.52 3.34 -12.22
C THR A 506 -16.72 2.08 -12.55
N THR A 507 -16.41 1.25 -11.56
CA THR A 507 -15.67 0.00 -11.79
C THR A 507 -16.51 -1.04 -12.51
N SER A 508 -17.83 -1.08 -12.29
CA SER A 508 -18.74 -1.95 -13.04
C SER A 508 -18.81 -1.56 -14.51
N ASP A 509 -18.92 -0.26 -14.81
CA ASP A 509 -18.89 0.23 -16.19
C ASP A 509 -17.60 -0.16 -16.91
N MET A 510 -16.45 0.01 -16.25
CA MET A 510 -15.15 -0.40 -16.78
C MET A 510 -15.05 -1.92 -17.00
N GLN A 511 -15.64 -2.72 -16.10
CA GLN A 511 -15.68 -4.17 -16.26
C GLN A 511 -16.49 -4.59 -17.50
N VAL A 512 -17.69 -4.04 -17.67
CA VAL A 512 -18.52 -4.33 -18.86
C VAL A 512 -17.78 -3.97 -20.14
N GLN A 513 -17.12 -2.83 -20.18
CA GLN A 513 -16.34 -2.42 -21.36
C GLN A 513 -15.16 -3.36 -21.63
N ALA A 514 -14.42 -3.74 -20.60
CA ALA A 514 -13.28 -4.64 -20.74
C ALA A 514 -13.67 -6.09 -21.11
N TRP A 515 -14.81 -6.59 -20.59
CA TRP A 515 -15.21 -7.98 -20.80
C TRP A 515 -16.06 -8.19 -22.05
N VAL A 516 -16.84 -7.19 -22.45
CA VAL A 516 -17.77 -7.30 -23.58
C VAL A 516 -17.28 -6.51 -24.79
N PHE A 517 -17.05 -5.21 -24.62
CA PHE A 517 -16.77 -4.35 -25.77
C PHE A 517 -15.34 -4.52 -26.31
N ALA A 518 -14.33 -4.70 -25.46
CA ALA A 518 -12.96 -4.87 -25.93
C ALA A 518 -12.77 -6.15 -26.77
N PRO A 519 -13.27 -7.35 -26.37
CA PRO A 519 -13.20 -8.54 -27.23
C PRO A 519 -14.03 -8.43 -28.52
N LEU A 520 -15.17 -7.69 -28.49
CA LEU A 520 -16.00 -7.52 -29.70
C LEU A 520 -15.37 -6.58 -30.74
N SER A 521 -14.50 -5.66 -30.29
CA SER A 521 -13.84 -4.70 -31.19
C SER A 521 -12.50 -5.19 -31.74
N ALA A 522 -11.91 -6.22 -31.11
CA ALA A 522 -10.66 -6.84 -31.56
C ALA A 522 -10.89 -7.87 -32.65
#